data_61740609606847f10d1a30ffbcc05d86
#
_entry.id   61740609606847f10d1a30ffbcc05d86
#
_cell.length_a   1.000
_cell.length_b   1.000
_cell.length_c   1.000
_cell.angle_alpha   90.00
_cell.angle_beta   90.00
_cell.angle_gamma   90.00
#
_symmetry.space_group_name_H-M   'P 1'
#
loop_
_entity.id
_entity.type
_entity.pdbx_description
1 polymer ?
#
loop_
_entity_poly.entity_id
_entity_poly.type
_entity_poly.pdbx_seq_one_letter_code
_entity_poly.pdbx_strand_id
1 'polypeptide(L)'
;MASQETPNYRLTRWAGTDRILVEEFNDNWDKIDTALAARNCQFYTASYTGDGEATKSWTFPAKPVLVVIIGQVITVLIRDFSIGITQFGSSTHQLQATWEENSVTWTNTNNSGIISANGKANYGIFAILEAE
;
A
#
# COMPACT_ATOMS: atom_id res chain seq x y z
N MET A 1 -1.60 -7.94 -40.94
CA MET A 1 -2.43 -8.31 -39.80
C MET A 1 -1.74 -9.37 -38.96
N ALA A 2 -1.69 -9.20 -37.65
CA ALA A 2 -1.05 -10.16 -36.77
C ALA A 2 -1.84 -11.46 -36.69
N SER A 3 -1.14 -12.58 -36.55
CA SER A 3 -1.74 -13.91 -36.46
C SER A 3 -1.64 -14.54 -35.08
N GLN A 4 -0.98 -13.89 -34.12
CA GLN A 4 -0.71 -14.45 -32.80
C GLN A 4 -0.95 -13.42 -31.69
N GLU A 5 -1.10 -13.90 -30.46
CA GLU A 5 -1.20 -13.07 -29.25
C GLU A 5 -0.34 -13.65 -28.13
N THR A 6 0.06 -12.80 -27.19
CA THR A 6 0.72 -13.25 -25.96
C THR A 6 -0.31 -13.84 -25.00
N PRO A 7 0.06 -14.87 -24.18
CA PRO A 7 -0.93 -15.60 -23.37
C PRO A 7 -1.55 -14.80 -22.22
N ASN A 8 -0.81 -13.85 -21.62
CA ASN A 8 -1.27 -13.20 -20.40
C ASN A 8 -2.10 -11.93 -20.67
N TYR A 9 -1.56 -11.01 -21.44
CA TYR A 9 -2.20 -9.72 -21.71
C TYR A 9 -2.76 -9.60 -23.11
N ARG A 10 -2.67 -10.69 -23.91
CA ARG A 10 -3.15 -10.74 -25.29
C ARG A 10 -2.57 -9.62 -26.16
N LEU A 11 -1.29 -9.32 -25.93
CA LEU A 11 -0.57 -8.40 -26.79
C LEU A 11 -0.39 -9.03 -28.16
N THR A 12 -0.56 -8.22 -29.19
CA THR A 12 -0.39 -8.67 -30.57
C THR A 12 1.04 -9.11 -30.83
N ARG A 13 1.19 -10.30 -31.40
CA ARG A 13 2.47 -10.83 -31.90
C ARG A 13 2.37 -11.06 -33.39
N TRP A 14 3.42 -10.71 -34.09
CA TRP A 14 3.51 -10.89 -35.54
C TRP A 14 4.42 -12.07 -35.86
N ALA A 15 3.97 -12.97 -36.74
CA ALA A 15 4.83 -13.95 -37.37
C ALA A 15 5.66 -13.28 -38.48
N GLY A 16 6.72 -13.96 -38.94
CA GLY A 16 7.63 -13.36 -39.93
C GLY A 16 6.98 -12.98 -41.26
N THR A 17 5.79 -13.54 -41.54
CA THR A 17 5.02 -13.29 -42.77
C THR A 17 3.87 -12.30 -42.57
N ASP A 18 3.63 -11.85 -41.34
CA ASP A 18 2.51 -10.95 -41.01
C ASP A 18 2.86 -9.52 -41.43
N ARG A 19 1.83 -8.80 -41.84
CA ARG A 19 1.90 -7.35 -42.02
C ARG A 19 1.69 -6.65 -40.69
N ILE A 20 2.60 -5.73 -40.33
CA ILE A 20 2.50 -4.93 -39.11
C ILE A 20 1.59 -3.73 -39.41
N LEU A 21 0.51 -3.59 -38.63
CA LEU A 21 -0.39 -2.47 -38.73
C LEU A 21 -0.17 -1.52 -37.54
N VAL A 22 -0.26 -0.20 -37.79
CA VAL A 22 -0.07 0.83 -36.76
C VAL A 22 -1.11 0.68 -35.64
N GLU A 23 -2.36 0.34 -36.01
CA GLU A 23 -3.44 0.15 -35.05
C GLU A 23 -3.14 -0.99 -34.05
N GLU A 24 -2.58 -2.11 -34.55
CA GLU A 24 -2.21 -3.25 -33.71
C GLU A 24 -1.04 -2.89 -32.77
N PHE A 25 -0.09 -2.09 -33.26
CA PHE A 25 1.03 -1.62 -32.47
C PHE A 25 0.55 -0.67 -31.34
N ASN A 26 -0.28 0.30 -31.67
CA ASN A 26 -0.83 1.23 -30.69
C ASN A 26 -1.74 0.52 -29.68
N ASP A 27 -2.53 -0.47 -30.11
CA ASP A 27 -3.35 -1.28 -29.20
C ASP A 27 -2.49 -2.01 -28.16
N ASN A 28 -1.32 -2.50 -28.54
CA ASN A 28 -0.39 -3.11 -27.60
C ASN A 28 0.09 -2.11 -26.54
N TRP A 29 0.43 -0.87 -26.94
CA TRP A 29 0.83 0.17 -25.99
C TRP A 29 -0.30 0.52 -25.02
N ASP A 30 -1.55 0.61 -25.50
CA ASP A 30 -2.71 0.87 -24.66
C ASP A 30 -2.92 -0.24 -23.64
N LYS A 31 -2.77 -1.49 -24.04
CA LYS A 31 -2.88 -2.66 -23.15
C LYS A 31 -1.79 -2.67 -22.08
N ILE A 32 -0.55 -2.37 -22.46
CA ILE A 32 0.57 -2.29 -21.53
C ILE A 32 0.34 -1.17 -20.51
N ASP A 33 -0.02 0.01 -20.98
CA ASP A 33 -0.28 1.17 -20.13
C ASP A 33 -1.39 0.87 -19.10
N THR A 34 -2.49 0.32 -19.55
CA THR A 34 -3.61 -0.08 -18.69
C THR A 34 -3.19 -1.13 -17.65
N ALA A 35 -2.42 -2.14 -18.07
CA ALA A 35 -1.97 -3.20 -17.17
C ALA A 35 -1.00 -2.69 -16.11
N LEU A 36 -0.07 -1.80 -16.48
CA LEU A 36 0.87 -1.18 -15.54
C LEU A 36 0.15 -0.28 -14.55
N ALA A 37 -0.79 0.54 -15.01
CA ALA A 37 -1.58 1.41 -14.15
C ALA A 37 -2.38 0.61 -13.11
N ALA A 38 -2.96 -0.52 -13.51
CA ALA A 38 -3.76 -1.37 -12.61
C ALA A 38 -2.92 -2.10 -11.55
N ARG A 39 -1.64 -2.30 -11.79
CA ARG A 39 -0.76 -3.10 -10.92
C ARG A 39 0.34 -2.28 -10.27
N ASN A 40 0.40 -1.01 -10.54
CA ASN A 40 1.44 -0.15 -10.01
C ASN A 40 1.12 0.22 -8.56
N CYS A 41 2.06 -0.07 -7.67
CA CYS A 41 2.02 0.38 -6.29
C CYS A 41 3.42 0.85 -5.89
N GLN A 42 3.48 1.67 -4.86
CA GLN A 42 4.73 2.16 -4.30
C GLN A 42 4.97 1.54 -2.95
N PHE A 43 6.20 1.10 -2.69
CA PHE A 43 6.62 0.73 -1.35
C PHE A 43 7.18 1.97 -0.64
N TYR A 44 6.82 2.12 0.62
CA TYR A 44 7.23 3.26 1.43
C TYR A 44 7.82 2.73 2.74
N THR A 45 8.94 3.28 3.15
CA THR A 45 9.55 2.99 4.45
C THR A 45 9.92 4.28 5.14
N ALA A 46 9.73 4.31 6.45
CA ALA A 46 10.11 5.42 7.30
C ALA A 46 10.40 4.93 8.72
N SER A 47 10.90 5.79 9.56
CA SER A 47 11.07 5.51 10.97
C SER A 47 10.71 6.75 11.79
N TYR A 48 10.30 6.54 13.03
CA TYR A 48 10.01 7.61 13.96
C TYR A 48 10.26 7.16 15.39
N THR A 49 10.39 8.15 16.27
CA THR A 49 10.41 7.94 17.71
C THR A 49 9.05 8.34 18.28
N GLY A 50 8.41 7.45 19.04
CA GLY A 50 7.12 7.72 19.65
C GLY A 50 7.21 8.81 20.72
N ASP A 51 6.10 9.52 20.91
CA ASP A 51 5.99 10.60 21.91
C ASP A 51 5.26 10.20 23.19
N GLY A 52 4.74 8.99 23.25
CA GLY A 52 4.02 8.44 24.40
C GLY A 52 2.52 8.68 24.39
N GLU A 53 2.01 9.41 23.41
CA GLU A 53 0.58 9.70 23.30
C GLU A 53 -0.21 8.51 22.75
N ALA A 54 -1.47 8.36 23.19
CA ALA A 54 -2.33 7.26 22.75
C ALA A 54 -2.84 7.41 21.32
N THR A 55 -2.71 8.59 20.73
CA THR A 55 -3.12 8.87 19.36
C THR A 55 -1.90 9.22 18.52
N LYS A 56 -1.82 8.65 17.33
CA LYS A 56 -0.74 8.89 16.37
C LYS A 56 -1.33 9.08 14.98
N SER A 57 -0.74 10.00 14.24
CA SER A 57 -1.06 10.22 12.83
C SER A 57 0.20 10.11 12.00
N TRP A 58 0.04 9.67 10.76
CA TRP A 58 1.13 9.66 9.78
C TRP A 58 0.63 10.08 8.42
N THR A 59 1.40 10.93 7.75
CA THR A 59 1.10 11.40 6.39
C THR A 59 2.10 10.77 5.42
N PHE A 60 1.58 10.25 4.32
CA PHE A 60 2.35 9.59 3.28
C PHE A 60 2.43 10.46 2.02
N PRO A 61 3.39 10.22 1.13
CA PRO A 61 3.48 10.98 -0.12
C PRO A 61 2.38 10.62 -1.14
N ALA A 62 1.68 9.51 -0.93
CA ALA A 62 0.56 9.06 -1.75
C ALA A 62 -0.45 8.33 -0.87
N LYS A 63 -1.57 7.92 -1.43
CA LYS A 63 -2.66 7.26 -0.69
C LYS A 63 -2.23 5.88 -0.17
N PRO A 64 -2.19 5.68 1.15
CA PRO A 64 -1.81 4.39 1.72
C PRO A 64 -2.93 3.35 1.61
N VAL A 65 -2.58 2.12 1.31
CA VAL A 65 -3.49 0.97 1.23
C VAL A 65 -3.26 0.03 2.42
N LEU A 66 -2.01 -0.21 2.76
CA LEU A 66 -1.61 -1.06 3.88
C LEU A 66 -0.49 -0.36 4.64
N VAL A 67 -0.58 -0.35 5.95
CA VAL A 67 0.45 0.20 6.83
C VAL A 67 0.83 -0.84 7.88
N VAL A 68 2.10 -1.15 7.98
CA VAL A 68 2.66 -2.04 9.01
C VAL A 68 3.69 -1.24 9.81
N ILE A 69 3.57 -1.29 11.13
CA ILE A 69 4.48 -0.58 12.05
C ILE A 69 5.12 -1.63 12.96
N ILE A 70 6.43 -1.57 13.08
CA ILE A 70 7.22 -2.51 13.89
C ILE A 70 8.11 -1.73 14.86
N GLY A 71 8.07 -2.13 16.11
CA GLY A 71 8.89 -1.59 17.18
C GLY A 71 8.61 -2.36 18.46
N GLN A 72 8.19 -1.70 19.53
CA GLN A 72 7.73 -2.38 20.73
C GLN A 72 6.50 -3.25 20.49
N VAL A 73 5.76 -2.96 19.41
CA VAL A 73 4.57 -3.68 19.00
C VAL A 73 4.65 -3.95 17.49
N ILE A 74 3.75 -4.81 17.02
CA ILE A 74 3.50 -4.98 15.58
C ILE A 74 2.07 -4.50 15.33
N THR A 75 1.92 -3.51 14.47
CA THR A 75 0.63 -2.90 14.15
C THR A 75 0.33 -3.04 12.66
N VAL A 76 -0.91 -3.40 12.33
CA VAL A 76 -1.36 -3.52 10.95
C VAL A 76 -2.64 -2.69 10.78
N LEU A 77 -2.63 -1.79 9.80
CA LEU A 77 -3.75 -0.95 9.41
C LEU A 77 -4.03 -1.17 7.94
N ILE A 78 -5.28 -1.42 7.61
CA ILE A 78 -5.72 -1.65 6.22
C ILE A 78 -6.68 -0.53 5.83
N ARG A 79 -6.49 0.05 4.65
CA ARG A 79 -7.29 1.15 4.14
C ARG A 79 -8.79 0.85 4.21
N ASP A 80 -9.54 1.84 4.61
CA ASP A 80 -11.00 1.84 4.73
C ASP A 80 -11.56 0.93 5.84
N PHE A 81 -10.69 0.28 6.60
CA PHE A 81 -11.09 -0.39 7.84
C PHE A 81 -10.92 0.57 9.02
N SER A 82 -11.97 0.72 9.80
CA SER A 82 -11.96 1.56 11.01
C SER A 82 -11.25 0.91 12.20
N ILE A 83 -10.85 -0.35 12.07
CA ILE A 83 -10.17 -1.11 13.12
C ILE A 83 -8.83 -1.58 12.59
N GLY A 84 -7.77 -1.30 13.36
CA GLY A 84 -6.45 -1.87 13.18
C GLY A 84 -6.13 -2.85 14.29
N ILE A 85 -5.07 -3.63 14.13
CA ILE A 85 -4.63 -4.63 15.10
C ILE A 85 -3.21 -4.30 15.55
N THR A 86 -2.99 -4.35 16.85
CA THR A 86 -1.66 -4.25 17.45
C THR A 86 -1.39 -5.47 18.32
N GLN A 87 -0.22 -6.07 18.11
CA GLN A 87 0.29 -7.17 18.93
C GLN A 87 1.40 -6.64 19.85
N PHE A 88 1.17 -6.75 21.17
CA PHE A 88 2.16 -6.42 22.19
C PHE A 88 2.44 -7.68 23.02
N GLY A 89 3.62 -8.24 22.86
CA GLY A 89 3.95 -9.51 23.48
C GLY A 89 2.98 -10.61 23.03
N SER A 90 2.29 -11.23 23.97
CA SER A 90 1.27 -12.26 23.71
C SER A 90 -0.15 -11.69 23.63
N SER A 91 -0.33 -10.38 23.77
CA SER A 91 -1.65 -9.72 23.81
C SER A 91 -1.95 -9.04 22.49
N THR A 92 -3.19 -9.20 22.02
CA THR A 92 -3.70 -8.55 20.82
C THR A 92 -4.67 -7.44 21.21
N HIS A 93 -4.51 -6.26 20.65
CA HIS A 93 -5.34 -5.11 20.90
C HIS A 93 -5.93 -4.56 19.60
N GLN A 94 -7.08 -3.93 19.70
CA GLN A 94 -7.68 -3.22 18.60
C GLN A 94 -7.34 -1.73 18.67
N LEU A 95 -7.10 -1.13 17.50
CA LEU A 95 -6.97 0.29 17.33
C LEU A 95 -8.14 0.82 16.52
N GLN A 96 -8.54 2.06 16.81
CA GLN A 96 -9.46 2.78 15.94
C GLN A 96 -8.65 3.56 14.92
N ALA A 97 -8.97 3.39 13.65
CA ALA A 97 -8.27 4.04 12.55
C ALA A 97 -9.21 4.95 11.77
N THR A 98 -8.75 6.17 11.50
CA THR A 98 -9.44 7.14 10.66
C THR A 98 -8.56 7.47 9.48
N TRP A 99 -9.10 7.36 8.28
CA TRP A 99 -8.35 7.54 7.04
C TRP A 99 -8.73 8.84 6.34
N GLU A 100 -7.72 9.56 5.89
CA GLU A 100 -7.84 10.67 4.95
C GLU A 100 -7.14 10.29 3.65
N GLU A 101 -7.09 11.19 2.68
CA GLU A 101 -6.53 10.84 1.35
C GLU A 101 -5.12 10.25 1.47
N ASN A 102 -4.20 10.97 2.11
CA ASN A 102 -2.80 10.57 2.22
C ASN A 102 -2.36 10.28 3.65
N SER A 103 -3.28 10.16 4.60
CA SER A 103 -2.91 9.98 6.00
C SER A 103 -3.82 9.01 6.72
N VAL A 104 -3.34 8.52 7.85
CA VAL A 104 -4.11 7.72 8.78
C VAL A 104 -3.84 8.20 10.20
N THR A 105 -4.88 8.22 11.01
CA THR A 105 -4.80 8.49 12.45
C THR A 105 -5.32 7.27 13.19
N TRP A 106 -4.60 6.83 14.20
CA TRP A 106 -5.03 5.70 15.01
C TRP A 106 -4.91 6.01 16.50
N THR A 107 -5.79 5.38 17.26
CA THR A 107 -5.86 5.54 18.72
C THR A 107 -6.33 4.25 19.37
N ASN A 108 -6.21 4.16 20.69
CA ASN A 108 -6.75 3.03 21.45
C ASN A 108 -7.53 3.54 22.66
N THR A 109 -8.44 2.70 23.17
CA THR A 109 -9.31 3.03 24.30
C THR A 109 -8.61 2.89 25.66
N ASN A 110 -7.44 2.25 25.69
CA ASN A 110 -6.66 2.05 26.93
C ASN A 110 -5.79 3.27 27.25
N ASN A 111 -5.81 4.29 26.44
CA ASN A 111 -4.99 5.49 26.58
C ASN A 111 -3.50 5.15 26.69
N SER A 112 -3.02 4.16 25.92
CA SER A 112 -1.65 3.66 25.94
C SER A 112 -0.90 4.06 24.70
N GLY A 113 0.20 4.78 24.84
CA GLY A 113 1.10 5.10 23.74
C GLY A 113 1.73 3.83 23.15
N ILE A 114 2.07 2.85 23.97
CA ILE A 114 2.68 1.60 23.50
C ILE A 114 1.73 0.85 22.57
N ILE A 115 0.46 0.70 22.94
CA ILE A 115 -0.54 0.02 22.12
C ILE A 115 -0.76 0.75 20.80
N SER A 116 -0.66 2.07 20.78
CA SER A 116 -0.75 2.87 19.55
C SER A 116 0.56 2.94 18.76
N ALA A 117 1.51 2.05 19.01
CA ALA A 117 2.83 2.07 18.37
C ALA A 117 3.50 3.45 18.50
N ASN A 118 3.34 4.08 19.64
CA ASN A 118 3.78 5.45 19.90
C ASN A 118 4.36 5.62 21.31
N GLY A 119 4.76 4.54 21.95
CA GLY A 119 5.56 4.59 23.18
C GLY A 119 6.89 5.29 22.92
N LYS A 120 7.58 5.67 23.99
CA LYS A 120 8.87 6.39 23.86
C LYS A 120 9.98 5.44 23.41
N ALA A 121 9.89 4.98 22.17
CA ALA A 121 10.82 4.06 21.55
C ALA A 121 10.84 4.31 20.03
N ASN A 122 11.73 3.64 19.34
CA ASN A 122 11.84 3.74 17.87
C ASN A 122 10.93 2.75 17.18
N TYR A 123 10.30 3.19 16.11
CA TYR A 123 9.41 2.39 15.26
C TYR A 123 9.81 2.53 13.81
N GLY A 124 9.63 1.45 13.06
CA GLY A 124 9.73 1.44 11.61
C GLY A 124 8.34 1.34 10.98
N ILE A 125 8.12 2.07 9.89
CA ILE A 125 6.91 1.98 9.08
C ILE A 125 7.25 1.36 7.75
N PHE A 126 6.43 0.39 7.34
CA PHE A 126 6.36 -0.11 5.98
C PHE A 126 4.94 0.10 5.47
N ALA A 127 4.78 0.67 4.29
CA ALA A 127 3.47 0.87 3.70
C ALA A 127 3.47 0.55 2.22
N ILE A 128 2.30 0.15 1.74
CA ILE A 128 2.01 0.04 0.32
C ILE A 128 1.10 1.22 -0.03
N LEU A 129 1.53 2.03 -1.00
CA LEU A 129 0.81 3.21 -1.46
C LEU A 129 0.28 2.98 -2.86
N GLU A 130 -0.85 3.61 -3.19
CA GLU A 130 -1.32 3.65 -4.56
C GLU A 130 -0.33 4.44 -5.42
N ALA A 131 -0.18 4.07 -6.68
CA ALA A 131 0.57 4.84 -7.64
C ALA A 131 -0.18 6.13 -7.99
N GLU A 132 0.57 7.17 -8.26
CA GLU A 132 0.01 8.43 -8.76
C GLU A 132 -0.39 8.32 -10.23
#